data_b69950894f0d387d66d352ce406a0572
#
_entry.id   b69950894f0d387d66d352ce406a0572
#
_cell.length_a   1.000
_cell.length_b   1.000
_cell.length_c   1.000
_cell.angle_alpha   90.00
_cell.angle_beta   90.00
_cell.angle_gamma   90.00
#
_symmetry.space_group_name_H-M   'P 1'
#
loop_
_entity.id
_entity.type
_entity.pdbx_description
1 polymer ?
#
loop_
_entity_poly.entity_id
_entity_poly.type
_entity_poly.pdbx_seq_one_letter_code
_entity_poly.pdbx_strand_id
1 'polypeptide(L)'
;MKGLNDYLQESVTLSYSLSFSEIGKDYSGLSGKTAEDFGSGLPYITYVSIYANSFVDDDCCGKVSVSSGEKQNVVLKGDMLFTLSSETPEEVCYGAVYSGNSTETYLNSFCFGVRNTEGKVFSPFMAYFFNSKRFRREVYPLAQGSTRFNLQKPDFLRKRFFYPSIDDQHKIFKILNAYDNKIKLEYQVLAHYQHQKEYLLHSLFI
;
A
#
# COMPACT_ATOMS: atom_id res chain seq x y z
N MET A 1 1.70 -13.68 9.55
CA MET A 1 1.44 -13.32 8.11
C MET A 1 2.70 -13.27 7.25
N LYS A 2 3.78 -12.53 7.62
CA LYS A 2 4.97 -12.37 6.77
C LYS A 2 5.59 -13.71 6.33
N GLY A 3 5.81 -14.66 7.24
CA GLY A 3 6.36 -15.99 6.89
C GLY A 3 5.48 -16.82 5.96
N LEU A 4 4.16 -16.77 6.11
CA LEU A 4 3.22 -17.44 5.22
C LEU A 4 3.22 -16.80 3.82
N ASN A 5 3.25 -15.46 3.74
CA ASN A 5 3.35 -14.75 2.48
C ASN A 5 4.63 -15.14 1.72
N ASP A 6 5.79 -15.10 2.38
CA ASP A 6 7.06 -15.51 1.77
C ASP A 6 7.01 -16.95 1.28
N TYR A 7 6.51 -17.88 2.11
CA TYR A 7 6.37 -19.29 1.73
C TYR A 7 5.51 -19.48 0.48
N LEU A 8 4.32 -18.86 0.43
CA LEU A 8 3.43 -18.96 -0.73
C LEU A 8 4.03 -18.34 -1.98
N GLN A 9 4.73 -17.20 -1.85
CA GLN A 9 5.41 -16.55 -2.98
C GLN A 9 6.59 -17.39 -3.53
N GLU A 10 7.26 -18.14 -2.66
CA GLU A 10 8.38 -19.01 -3.03
C GLU A 10 7.93 -20.39 -3.53
N SER A 11 6.72 -20.84 -3.18
CA SER A 11 6.18 -22.16 -3.56
C SER A 11 5.62 -22.23 -4.98
N VAL A 12 5.46 -21.10 -5.66
CA VAL A 12 4.88 -21.03 -7.01
C VAL A 12 5.94 -20.80 -8.07
N THR A 13 5.69 -21.35 -9.26
CA THR A 13 6.55 -21.13 -10.42
C THR A 13 6.32 -19.72 -10.97
N LEU A 14 7.41 -19.02 -11.24
CA LEU A 14 7.34 -17.72 -11.90
C LEU A 14 7.17 -17.90 -13.40
N SER A 15 6.11 -17.33 -13.93
CA SER A 15 5.67 -17.57 -15.29
C SER A 15 6.10 -16.48 -16.27
N TYR A 16 6.28 -15.24 -15.77
CA TYR A 16 6.64 -14.11 -16.62
C TYR A 16 7.32 -12.99 -15.81
N SER A 17 7.90 -12.04 -16.51
CA SER A 17 8.47 -10.84 -15.89
C SER A 17 7.95 -9.59 -16.57
N LEU A 18 7.61 -8.56 -15.75
CA LEU A 18 7.19 -7.24 -16.20
C LEU A 18 7.85 -6.16 -15.35
N SER A 19 8.03 -5.00 -15.95
CA SER A 19 8.31 -3.76 -15.24
C SER A 19 7.00 -3.04 -14.89
N PHE A 20 7.04 -2.11 -13.94
CA PHE A 20 5.86 -1.30 -13.61
C PHE A 20 5.41 -0.42 -14.78
N SER A 21 6.34 0.03 -15.64
CA SER A 21 6.01 0.73 -16.88
C SER A 21 5.26 -0.13 -17.91
N GLU A 22 5.41 -1.46 -17.86
CA GLU A 22 4.65 -2.40 -18.70
C GLU A 22 3.31 -2.81 -18.09
N ILE A 23 3.12 -2.61 -16.78
CA ILE A 23 1.87 -2.89 -16.05
C ILE A 23 0.88 -1.75 -16.23
N GLY A 24 1.38 -0.50 -16.29
CA GLY A 24 0.49 0.61 -16.44
C GLY A 24 1.15 1.99 -16.40
N LYS A 25 0.38 3.01 -16.02
CA LYS A 25 0.82 4.41 -15.99
C LYS A 25 1.13 4.86 -14.57
N ASP A 26 2.30 5.44 -14.38
CA ASP A 26 2.64 6.08 -13.11
C ASP A 26 2.12 7.51 -13.03
N TYR A 27 1.90 7.98 -11.81
CA TYR A 27 1.53 9.36 -11.50
C TYR A 27 2.11 9.80 -10.16
N SER A 28 2.32 11.11 -10.01
CA SER A 28 2.83 11.71 -8.78
C SER A 28 1.70 12.01 -7.81
N GLY A 29 2.02 12.04 -6.52
CA GLY A 29 1.13 12.59 -5.50
C GLY A 29 0.92 14.10 -5.64
N LEU A 30 0.27 14.70 -4.65
CA LEU A 30 -0.04 16.12 -4.56
C LEU A 30 1.18 17.01 -4.87
N SER A 31 0.96 18.07 -5.61
CA SER A 31 1.96 19.08 -5.92
C SER A 31 1.51 20.48 -5.49
N GLY A 32 2.46 21.35 -5.16
CA GLY A 32 2.19 22.76 -4.83
C GLY A 32 1.39 22.95 -3.52
N LYS A 33 1.38 21.99 -2.61
CA LYS A 33 0.71 22.08 -1.30
C LYS A 33 1.67 22.48 -0.20
N THR A 34 1.20 23.31 0.72
CA THR A 34 1.88 23.76 1.94
C THR A 34 1.25 23.13 3.18
N ALA A 35 1.85 23.32 4.34
CA ALA A 35 1.30 22.82 5.60
C ALA A 35 -0.13 23.32 5.89
N GLU A 36 -0.46 24.52 5.44
CA GLU A 36 -1.77 25.17 5.65
C GLU A 36 -2.91 24.51 4.84
N ASP A 37 -2.56 23.80 3.75
CA ASP A 37 -3.54 23.11 2.92
C ASP A 37 -4.06 21.81 3.55
N PHE A 38 -3.40 21.33 4.62
CA PHE A 38 -3.76 20.06 5.25
C PHE A 38 -4.62 20.25 6.50
N GLY A 39 -5.44 19.23 6.83
CA GLY A 39 -6.31 19.19 8.00
C GLY A 39 -7.79 19.33 7.67
N SER A 40 -8.15 19.88 6.51
CA SER A 40 -9.54 20.05 6.06
C SER A 40 -9.69 19.80 4.55
N GLY A 41 -10.91 19.58 4.07
CA GLY A 41 -11.20 19.39 2.65
C GLY A 41 -11.36 17.93 2.22
N LEU A 42 -10.77 17.57 1.09
CA LEU A 42 -10.92 16.27 0.43
C LEU A 42 -9.97 15.21 1.01
N PRO A 43 -10.29 13.92 0.89
CA PRO A 43 -9.43 12.86 1.41
C PRO A 43 -8.12 12.75 0.62
N TYR A 44 -7.02 12.48 1.32
CA TYR A 44 -5.78 12.06 0.69
C TYR A 44 -5.12 10.94 1.48
N ILE A 45 -4.50 10.00 0.78
CA ILE A 45 -3.75 8.89 1.36
C ILE A 45 -2.41 9.44 1.86
N THR A 46 -2.16 9.26 3.16
CA THR A 46 -0.94 9.74 3.81
C THR A 46 0.25 8.81 3.53
N TYR A 47 1.46 9.32 3.72
CA TYR A 47 2.68 8.50 3.68
C TYR A 47 2.58 7.32 4.67
N VAL A 48 2.16 7.62 5.91
CA VAL A 48 2.05 6.62 6.99
C VAL A 48 1.03 5.54 6.64
N SER A 49 -0.06 5.88 5.97
CA SER A 49 -1.07 4.90 5.54
C SER A 49 -0.47 3.84 4.60
N ILE A 50 0.36 4.26 3.64
CA ILE A 50 1.04 3.34 2.72
C ILE A 50 2.11 2.53 3.44
N TYR A 51 2.86 3.18 4.33
CA TYR A 51 3.94 2.54 5.08
C TYR A 51 3.43 1.43 6.01
N ALA A 52 2.29 1.67 6.67
CA ALA A 52 1.76 0.78 7.70
C ALA A 52 0.84 -0.34 7.18
N ASN A 53 0.30 -0.22 5.96
CA ASN A 53 -0.75 -1.09 5.46
C ASN A 53 -0.43 -1.71 4.10
N SER A 54 -0.83 -2.97 3.90
CA SER A 54 -0.82 -3.60 2.57
C SER A 54 -1.99 -3.12 1.70
N PHE A 55 -3.13 -2.83 2.33
CA PHE A 55 -4.30 -2.23 1.71
C PHE A 55 -4.62 -0.91 2.39
N VAL A 56 -4.92 0.10 1.58
CA VAL A 56 -5.36 1.42 2.05
C VAL A 56 -6.75 1.68 1.49
N ASP A 57 -7.65 2.15 2.33
CA ASP A 57 -9.03 2.48 2.00
C ASP A 57 -9.39 3.92 2.41
N ASP A 58 -10.66 4.26 2.31
CA ASP A 58 -11.15 5.60 2.59
C ASP A 58 -11.02 5.99 4.08
N ASP A 59 -10.94 5.00 4.99
CA ASP A 59 -10.77 5.22 6.43
C ASP A 59 -9.32 5.60 6.81
N CYS A 60 -8.36 5.31 5.93
CA CYS A 60 -6.94 5.58 6.12
C CYS A 60 -6.50 6.98 5.64
N CYS A 61 -7.43 7.90 5.38
CA CYS A 61 -7.17 9.18 4.75
C CYS A 61 -7.00 10.34 5.73
N GLY A 62 -6.06 11.24 5.44
CA GLY A 62 -6.04 12.60 5.96
C GLY A 62 -6.94 13.51 5.11
N LYS A 63 -6.92 14.81 5.40
CA LYS A 63 -7.68 15.84 4.67
C LYS A 63 -6.74 16.87 4.06
N VAL A 64 -7.06 17.29 2.83
CA VAL A 64 -6.32 18.32 2.10
C VAL A 64 -7.27 19.24 1.34
N SER A 65 -6.99 20.53 1.37
CA SER A 65 -7.71 21.52 0.58
C SER A 65 -7.22 21.48 -0.88
N VAL A 66 -8.13 21.28 -1.82
CA VAL A 66 -7.86 21.31 -3.25
C VAL A 66 -8.85 22.25 -3.91
N SER A 67 -8.34 23.30 -4.56
CA SER A 67 -9.19 24.34 -5.20
C SER A 67 -9.75 23.84 -6.52
N SER A 68 -10.92 24.38 -6.93
CA SER A 68 -11.65 24.02 -8.15
C SER A 68 -10.88 24.42 -9.41
N GLY A 69 -9.78 24.30 -9.66
CA GLY A 69 -8.95 24.61 -10.84
C GLY A 69 -7.58 23.93 -10.80
N GLU A 70 -7.27 23.32 -9.66
CA GLU A 70 -6.05 22.57 -9.50
C GLU A 70 -6.12 21.23 -10.24
N LYS A 71 -5.09 20.98 -11.03
CA LYS A 71 -4.92 19.69 -11.68
C LYS A 71 -4.09 18.78 -10.77
N GLN A 72 -4.75 17.95 -10.01
CA GLN A 72 -4.11 16.94 -9.15
C GLN A 72 -4.49 15.53 -9.64
N ASN A 73 -3.58 14.58 -9.46
CA ASN A 73 -3.88 13.18 -9.77
C ASN A 73 -4.75 12.57 -8.66
N VAL A 74 -5.82 11.90 -9.06
CA VAL A 74 -6.68 11.14 -8.14
C VAL A 74 -6.26 9.68 -8.09
N VAL A 75 -6.41 9.08 -6.92
CA VAL A 75 -6.20 7.65 -6.70
C VAL A 75 -7.49 6.91 -7.02
N LEU A 76 -7.40 5.82 -7.74
CA LEU A 76 -8.53 4.95 -8.09
C LEU A 76 -8.34 3.55 -7.52
N LYS A 77 -9.44 2.85 -7.28
CA LYS A 77 -9.43 1.47 -6.78
C LYS A 77 -8.54 0.57 -7.62
N GLY A 78 -7.65 -0.15 -6.95
CA GLY A 78 -6.66 -1.03 -7.58
C GLY A 78 -5.34 -0.35 -7.95
N ASP A 79 -5.20 0.97 -7.74
CA ASP A 79 -3.92 1.65 -7.91
C ASP A 79 -2.90 1.12 -6.90
N MET A 80 -1.69 0.93 -7.35
CA MET A 80 -0.53 0.53 -6.55
C MET A 80 0.21 1.79 -6.11
N LEU A 81 0.36 1.97 -4.81
CA LEU A 81 0.88 3.20 -4.20
C LEU A 81 2.23 2.90 -3.55
N PHE A 82 3.20 3.81 -3.68
CA PHE A 82 4.56 3.61 -3.19
C PHE A 82 5.10 4.86 -2.51
N THR A 83 5.89 4.67 -1.45
CA THR A 83 6.66 5.72 -0.80
C THR A 83 7.95 6.01 -1.59
N LEU A 84 8.34 7.31 -1.69
CA LEU A 84 9.54 7.72 -2.42
C LEU A 84 10.79 7.79 -1.55
N SER A 85 10.65 7.99 -0.24
CA SER A 85 11.78 8.18 0.67
C SER A 85 11.57 7.47 2.00
N SER A 86 12.66 7.20 2.72
CA SER A 86 12.66 6.59 4.03
C SER A 86 13.89 7.02 4.84
N GLU A 87 13.89 6.78 6.13
CA GLU A 87 15.03 6.99 7.03
C GLU A 87 16.04 5.84 6.93
N THR A 88 15.62 4.67 6.51
CA THR A 88 16.47 3.50 6.30
C THR A 88 16.36 2.96 4.88
N PRO A 89 17.42 2.39 4.30
CA PRO A 89 17.37 1.87 2.93
C PRO A 89 16.44 0.67 2.78
N GLU A 90 16.24 -0.11 3.85
CA GLU A 90 15.34 -1.25 3.89
C GLU A 90 13.87 -0.85 3.75
N GLU A 91 13.52 0.37 4.11
CA GLU A 91 12.14 0.87 4.12
C GLU A 91 11.77 1.69 2.88
N VAL A 92 12.70 1.93 1.98
CA VAL A 92 12.41 2.62 0.71
C VAL A 92 11.40 1.83 -0.11
N CYS A 93 10.47 2.54 -0.77
CA CYS A 93 9.47 1.96 -1.64
C CYS A 93 8.56 0.93 -0.93
N TYR A 94 8.06 1.26 0.25
CA TYR A 94 6.92 0.53 0.78
C TYR A 94 5.73 0.71 -0.15
N GLY A 95 4.99 -0.39 -0.37
CA GLY A 95 3.90 -0.42 -1.32
C GLY A 95 2.60 -0.90 -0.70
N ALA A 96 1.51 -0.27 -1.13
CA ALA A 96 0.14 -0.65 -0.76
C ALA A 96 -0.76 -0.62 -2.01
N VAL A 97 -1.92 -1.26 -1.92
CA VAL A 97 -2.95 -1.17 -2.97
C VAL A 97 -4.17 -0.44 -2.40
N TYR A 98 -4.67 0.52 -3.17
CA TYR A 98 -5.88 1.23 -2.78
C TYR A 98 -7.12 0.37 -3.03
N SER A 99 -7.87 0.12 -1.97
CA SER A 99 -9.09 -0.70 -1.95
C SER A 99 -10.38 0.10 -1.74
N GLY A 100 -10.27 1.41 -1.49
CA GLY A 100 -11.40 2.32 -1.29
C GLY A 100 -12.26 2.50 -2.54
N ASN A 101 -13.34 3.24 -2.41
CA ASN A 101 -14.30 3.48 -3.48
C ASN A 101 -14.47 4.98 -3.80
N SER A 102 -13.81 5.86 -3.08
CA SER A 102 -13.84 7.30 -3.37
C SER A 102 -13.22 7.59 -4.74
N THR A 103 -13.81 8.53 -5.46
CA THR A 103 -13.35 9.02 -6.77
C THR A 103 -12.58 10.34 -6.66
N GLU A 104 -12.48 10.91 -5.46
CA GLU A 104 -11.79 12.18 -5.19
C GLU A 104 -10.78 12.03 -4.04
N THR A 105 -10.04 10.94 -4.06
CA THR A 105 -8.94 10.72 -3.09
C THR A 105 -7.62 11.06 -3.75
N TYR A 106 -6.80 11.83 -3.05
CA TYR A 106 -5.47 12.24 -3.52
C TYR A 106 -4.36 11.42 -2.86
N LEU A 107 -3.12 11.63 -3.26
CA LEU A 107 -1.96 10.91 -2.77
C LEU A 107 -0.94 11.90 -2.18
N ASN A 108 -0.31 11.55 -1.08
CA ASN A 108 0.74 12.36 -0.45
C ASN A 108 1.87 12.69 -1.46
N SER A 109 2.44 13.89 -1.37
CA SER A 109 3.49 14.40 -2.27
C SER A 109 4.80 13.59 -2.22
N PHE A 110 5.08 12.88 -1.13
CA PHE A 110 6.23 11.98 -0.99
C PHE A 110 5.95 10.55 -1.45
N CYS A 111 4.87 10.37 -2.21
CA CYS A 111 4.43 9.08 -2.74
C CYS A 111 4.13 9.19 -4.23
N PHE A 112 4.06 8.06 -4.91
CA PHE A 112 3.60 7.97 -6.29
C PHE A 112 2.68 6.75 -6.45
N GLY A 113 1.84 6.79 -7.47
CA GLY A 113 0.96 5.68 -7.82
C GLY A 113 1.34 5.07 -9.17
N VAL A 114 0.99 3.80 -9.36
CA VAL A 114 0.99 3.11 -10.65
C VAL A 114 -0.40 2.53 -10.86
N ARG A 115 -1.09 3.00 -11.90
CA ARG A 115 -2.41 2.51 -12.30
C ARG A 115 -2.27 1.34 -13.24
N ASN A 116 -2.83 0.19 -12.87
CA ASN A 116 -2.81 -1.01 -13.71
C ASN A 116 -3.78 -0.85 -14.91
N THR A 117 -3.30 -0.23 -15.98
CA THR A 117 -4.10 0.00 -17.19
C THR A 117 -4.11 -1.19 -18.14
N GLU A 118 -3.13 -2.07 -18.03
CA GLU A 118 -2.92 -3.18 -18.97
C GLU A 118 -3.54 -4.49 -18.49
N GLY A 119 -3.99 -4.56 -17.22
CA GLY A 119 -4.58 -5.77 -16.64
C GLY A 119 -3.63 -6.97 -16.56
N LYS A 120 -2.31 -6.73 -16.62
CA LYS A 120 -1.28 -7.79 -16.68
C LYS A 120 -0.96 -8.42 -15.33
N VAL A 121 -1.42 -7.83 -14.25
CA VAL A 121 -1.29 -8.34 -12.89
C VAL A 121 -2.62 -8.22 -12.15
N PHE A 122 -2.84 -9.06 -11.16
CA PHE A 122 -4.00 -8.94 -10.28
C PHE A 122 -3.66 -7.96 -9.14
N SER A 123 -4.15 -6.72 -9.22
CA SER A 123 -3.78 -5.64 -8.28
C SER A 123 -3.91 -6.03 -6.79
N PRO A 124 -4.94 -6.74 -6.31
CA PRO A 124 -5.00 -7.15 -4.90
C PRO A 124 -3.87 -8.08 -4.47
N PHE A 125 -3.36 -8.94 -5.35
CA PHE A 125 -2.18 -9.76 -5.07
C PHE A 125 -0.94 -8.91 -4.83
N MET A 126 -0.81 -7.78 -5.53
CA MET A 126 0.35 -6.91 -5.44
C MET A 126 0.53 -6.33 -4.02
N ALA A 127 -0.54 -6.15 -3.25
CA ALA A 127 -0.46 -5.73 -1.84
C ALA A 127 0.38 -6.68 -0.98
N TYR A 128 0.28 -7.98 -1.23
CA TYR A 128 1.10 -9.00 -0.57
C TYR A 128 2.48 -9.14 -1.20
N PHE A 129 2.57 -9.00 -2.53
CA PHE A 129 3.84 -9.06 -3.26
C PHE A 129 4.82 -8.00 -2.78
N PHE A 130 4.38 -6.75 -2.58
CA PHE A 130 5.22 -5.65 -2.09
C PHE A 130 5.83 -5.91 -0.71
N ASN A 131 5.18 -6.72 0.11
CA ASN A 131 5.63 -7.09 1.45
C ASN A 131 6.41 -8.42 1.49
N SER A 132 6.65 -9.07 0.34
CA SER A 132 7.44 -10.28 0.27
C SER A 132 8.94 -9.98 0.39
N LYS A 133 9.69 -10.91 1.00
CA LYS A 133 11.16 -10.83 1.06
C LYS A 133 11.80 -10.69 -0.32
N ARG A 134 11.19 -11.35 -1.31
CA ARG A 134 11.64 -11.30 -2.69
C ARG A 134 11.60 -9.88 -3.23
N PHE A 135 10.44 -9.24 -3.21
CA PHE A 135 10.29 -7.87 -3.69
C PHE A 135 11.19 -6.91 -2.92
N ARG A 136 11.21 -7.00 -1.59
CA ARG A 136 12.04 -6.13 -0.73
C ARG A 136 13.52 -6.24 -1.07
N ARG A 137 14.03 -7.45 -1.30
CA ARG A 137 15.43 -7.70 -1.70
C ARG A 137 15.77 -7.09 -3.06
N GLU A 138 14.82 -7.08 -3.99
CA GLU A 138 15.01 -6.51 -5.32
C GLU A 138 14.91 -4.98 -5.35
N VAL A 139 14.16 -4.37 -4.44
CA VAL A 139 13.99 -2.92 -4.33
C VAL A 139 15.11 -2.27 -3.52
N TYR A 140 15.63 -2.94 -2.51
CA TYR A 140 16.70 -2.44 -1.64
C TYR A 140 17.86 -1.76 -2.37
N PRO A 141 18.43 -2.31 -3.47
CA PRO A 141 19.54 -1.68 -4.19
C PRO A 141 19.17 -0.38 -4.92
N LEU A 142 17.88 -0.06 -5.03
CA LEU A 142 17.40 1.18 -5.66
C LEU A 142 17.29 2.36 -4.68
N ALA A 143 17.56 2.10 -3.40
CA ALA A 143 17.63 3.13 -2.37
C ALA A 143 18.96 3.89 -2.47
N GLN A 144 18.90 5.22 -2.59
CA GLN A 144 20.09 6.07 -2.66
C GLN A 144 20.01 7.18 -1.61
N GLY A 145 21.11 7.42 -0.92
CA GLY A 145 21.23 8.43 0.12
C GLY A 145 22.12 7.97 1.26
N SER A 146 22.39 8.87 2.21
CA SER A 146 23.22 8.57 3.39
C SER A 146 22.50 8.82 4.72
N THR A 147 21.69 9.86 4.82
CA THR A 147 20.88 10.23 6.00
C THR A 147 19.38 10.07 5.75
N ARG A 148 18.97 10.23 4.52
CA ARG A 148 17.62 9.97 4.03
C ARG A 148 17.75 9.27 2.69
N PHE A 149 17.12 8.12 2.58
CA PHE A 149 17.18 7.28 1.38
C PHE A 149 16.00 7.60 0.47
N ASN A 150 16.30 7.81 -0.82
CA ASN A 150 15.29 8.08 -1.83
C ASN A 150 15.30 6.97 -2.87
N LEU A 151 14.10 6.61 -3.34
CA LEU A 151 13.93 5.68 -4.44
C LEU A 151 14.35 6.31 -5.76
N GLN A 152 15.16 5.62 -6.53
CA GLN A 152 15.37 5.95 -7.94
C GLN A 152 14.14 5.51 -8.74
N LYS A 153 13.09 6.36 -8.72
CA LYS A 153 11.78 6.05 -9.34
C LYS A 153 11.90 5.60 -10.80
N PRO A 154 12.70 6.26 -11.70
CA PRO A 154 12.82 5.80 -13.08
C PRO A 154 13.40 4.38 -13.19
N ASP A 155 14.37 4.03 -12.34
CA ASP A 155 14.97 2.71 -12.36
C ASP A 155 14.02 1.66 -11.80
N PHE A 156 13.27 1.99 -10.74
CA PHE A 156 12.20 1.15 -10.21
C PHE A 156 11.14 0.85 -11.26
N LEU A 157 10.66 1.86 -11.99
CA LEU A 157 9.62 1.69 -13.00
C LEU A 157 10.08 0.83 -14.19
N ARG A 158 11.37 0.86 -14.54
CA ARG A 158 11.96 0.05 -15.62
C ARG A 158 12.44 -1.32 -15.18
N LYS A 159 12.69 -1.52 -13.87
CA LYS A 159 13.14 -2.80 -13.32
C LYS A 159 12.09 -3.88 -13.57
N ARG A 160 12.54 -5.01 -14.09
CA ARG A 160 11.69 -6.18 -14.29
C ARG A 160 11.60 -7.01 -13.01
N PHE A 161 10.38 -7.32 -12.63
CA PHE A 161 10.07 -8.23 -11.53
C PHE A 161 9.42 -9.48 -12.09
N PHE A 162 9.63 -10.60 -11.42
CA PHE A 162 9.06 -11.89 -11.85
C PHE A 162 7.78 -12.19 -11.08
N TYR A 163 6.76 -12.63 -11.80
CA TYR A 163 5.42 -12.89 -11.27
C TYR A 163 4.98 -14.33 -11.54
N PRO A 164 4.20 -14.95 -10.63
CA PRO A 164 3.48 -16.18 -10.91
C PRO A 164 2.35 -15.92 -11.93
N SER A 165 1.76 -17.00 -12.43
CA SER A 165 0.59 -16.92 -13.31
C SER A 165 -0.55 -16.11 -12.64
N ILE A 166 -1.44 -15.52 -13.43
CA ILE A 166 -2.60 -14.78 -12.90
C ILE A 166 -3.46 -15.70 -12.01
N ASP A 167 -3.63 -16.96 -12.38
CA ASP A 167 -4.36 -17.93 -11.56
C ASP A 167 -3.70 -18.17 -10.20
N ASP A 168 -2.37 -18.25 -10.17
CA ASP A 168 -1.65 -18.42 -8.92
C ASP A 168 -1.65 -17.11 -8.08
N GLN A 169 -1.64 -15.94 -8.73
CA GLN A 169 -1.85 -14.68 -8.04
C GLN A 169 -3.21 -14.66 -7.32
N HIS A 170 -4.28 -15.10 -7.98
CA HIS A 170 -5.61 -15.22 -7.37
C HIS A 170 -5.64 -16.23 -6.21
N LYS A 171 -4.98 -17.39 -6.35
CA LYS A 171 -4.92 -18.41 -5.28
C LYS A 171 -4.18 -17.87 -4.06
N ILE A 172 -2.99 -17.29 -4.24
CA ILE A 172 -2.19 -16.70 -3.16
C ILE A 172 -2.98 -15.60 -2.46
N PHE A 173 -3.57 -14.68 -3.22
CA PHE A 173 -4.41 -13.62 -2.66
C PHE A 173 -5.55 -14.18 -1.81
N LYS A 174 -6.30 -15.16 -2.34
CA LYS A 174 -7.44 -15.76 -1.63
C LYS A 174 -7.03 -16.34 -0.27
N ILE A 175 -5.90 -17.03 -0.23
CA ILE A 175 -5.38 -17.61 1.01
C ILE A 175 -4.98 -16.52 2.00
N LEU A 176 -4.12 -15.59 1.58
CA LEU A 176 -3.60 -14.54 2.46
C LEU A 176 -4.71 -13.60 2.96
N ASN A 177 -5.62 -13.21 2.07
CA ASN A 177 -6.75 -12.36 2.42
C ASN A 177 -7.71 -13.04 3.42
N ALA A 178 -7.91 -14.36 3.31
CA ALA A 178 -8.70 -15.11 4.29
C ALA A 178 -8.05 -15.09 5.68
N TYR A 179 -6.73 -15.22 5.75
CA TYR A 179 -6.00 -15.11 7.03
C TYR A 179 -6.02 -13.70 7.59
N ASP A 180 -5.84 -12.66 6.77
CA ASP A 180 -5.91 -11.26 7.22
C ASP A 180 -7.30 -10.93 7.76
N ASN A 181 -8.36 -11.36 7.06
CA ASN A 181 -9.72 -11.16 7.53
C ASN A 181 -9.99 -11.89 8.87
N LYS A 182 -9.47 -13.12 9.03
CA LYS A 182 -9.58 -13.85 10.29
C LYS A 182 -8.85 -13.12 11.41
N ILE A 183 -7.62 -12.68 11.18
CA ILE A 183 -6.84 -11.92 12.18
C ILE A 183 -7.58 -10.63 12.56
N LYS A 184 -8.11 -9.89 11.60
CA LYS A 184 -8.89 -8.66 11.85
C LYS A 184 -10.12 -8.94 12.72
N LEU A 185 -10.84 -10.04 12.44
CA LEU A 185 -12.00 -10.45 13.23
C LEU A 185 -11.61 -10.80 14.67
N GLU A 186 -10.53 -11.55 14.88
CA GLU A 186 -10.05 -11.93 16.20
C GLU A 186 -9.64 -10.69 17.03
N TYR A 187 -9.02 -9.68 16.41
CA TYR A 187 -8.74 -8.41 17.08
C TYR A 187 -10.01 -7.66 17.48
N GLN A 188 -11.05 -7.66 16.64
CA GLN A 188 -12.34 -7.07 16.99
C GLN A 188 -12.99 -7.79 18.19
N VAL A 189 -12.98 -9.11 18.20
CA VAL A 189 -13.48 -9.93 19.31
C VAL A 189 -12.69 -9.62 20.59
N LEU A 190 -11.36 -9.56 20.51
CA LEU A 190 -10.53 -9.21 21.67
C LEU A 190 -10.87 -7.82 22.23
N ALA A 191 -11.04 -6.83 21.36
CA ALA A 191 -11.43 -5.48 21.77
C ALA A 191 -12.80 -5.47 22.48
N HIS A 192 -13.77 -6.23 21.99
CA HIS A 192 -15.07 -6.39 22.66
C HIS A 192 -14.95 -7.01 24.07
N TYR A 193 -14.13 -8.04 24.22
CA TYR A 193 -13.90 -8.65 25.54
C TYR A 193 -13.19 -7.70 26.50
N GLN A 194 -12.25 -6.92 26.03
CA GLN A 194 -11.58 -5.89 26.85
C GLN A 194 -12.58 -4.84 27.34
N HIS A 195 -13.43 -4.36 26.44
CA HIS A 195 -14.50 -3.40 26.82
C HIS A 195 -15.51 -3.98 27.81
N GLN A 196 -15.93 -5.25 27.63
CA GLN A 196 -16.79 -5.93 28.58
C GLN A 196 -16.13 -6.07 29.95
N LYS A 197 -14.85 -6.43 29.99
CA LYS A 197 -14.08 -6.50 31.23
C LYS A 197 -14.08 -5.16 31.97
N GLU A 198 -13.79 -4.07 31.27
CA GLU A 198 -13.79 -2.71 31.85
C GLU A 198 -15.18 -2.36 32.41
N TYR A 199 -16.22 -2.61 31.64
CA TYR A 199 -17.60 -2.37 32.07
C TYR A 199 -17.94 -3.13 33.36
N LEU A 200 -17.61 -4.42 33.43
CA LEU A 200 -17.89 -5.26 34.63
C LEU A 200 -17.08 -4.77 35.83
N LEU A 201 -15.81 -4.41 35.64
CA LEU A 201 -15.01 -3.88 36.75
C LEU A 201 -15.61 -2.56 37.30
N HIS A 202 -16.03 -1.67 36.42
CA HIS A 202 -16.71 -0.44 36.85
C HIS A 202 -18.05 -0.73 37.53
N SER A 203 -18.80 -1.75 37.09
CA SER A 203 -20.12 -2.06 37.65
C SER A 203 -20.05 -2.79 38.97
N LEU A 204 -18.96 -3.52 39.25
CA LEU A 204 -18.83 -4.36 40.44
C LEU A 204 -18.08 -3.68 41.61
N PHE A 205 -17.34 -2.61 41.31
CA PHE A 205 -16.47 -1.94 42.30
C PHE A 205 -16.81 -0.45 42.53
N ILE A 206 -18.03 -0.02 42.16
CA ILE A 206 -18.59 1.29 42.55
C ILE A 206 -19.51 1.11 43.77
#